data_3939d0b5a8bf28819efa946c54738237
#
_entry.id   3939d0b5a8bf28819efa946c54738237
#
_cell.length_a   1.000
_cell.length_b   1.000
_cell.length_c   1.000
_cell.angle_alpha   90.00
_cell.angle_beta   90.00
_cell.angle_gamma   90.00
#
_symmetry.space_group_name_H-M   'P 1'
#
loop_
_entity.id
_entity.type
_entity.pdbx_description
1 polymer ?
#
loop_
_entity_poly.entity_id
_entity_poly.type
_entity_poly.pdbx_seq_one_letter_code
_entity_poly.pdbx_strand_id
1 'polypeptide(L)'
;MQLDLLVERFQKKDASAFETLYGMYSKNICGVINTIVKNESRSQEICQDVFVKIWNNSSSYNVSKGRFFTWILNIARNAAIDEIRSKSYKNEKKNLSADYFVSVLESREDESNATIDTKGLKMLIQSLKKKCVQIIELLYFRGYTQKEVAEELAIPVGTVKTRNRSCLSKLRENMIVK
;
A
#
# COMPACT_ATOMS: atom_id res chain seq x y z
N MET A 1 6.65 -9.20 20.56
CA MET A 1 7.76 -8.92 21.52
C MET A 1 9.06 -8.54 20.80
N GLN A 2 9.58 -9.31 19.86
CA GLN A 2 10.85 -8.96 19.19
C GLN A 2 10.74 -7.76 18.25
N LEU A 3 9.65 -7.64 17.49
CA LEU A 3 9.42 -6.52 16.55
C LEU A 3 9.16 -5.20 17.29
N ASP A 4 8.41 -5.22 18.37
CA ASP A 4 8.08 -4.01 19.13
C ASP A 4 9.34 -3.36 19.71
N LEU A 5 10.24 -4.18 20.29
CA LEU A 5 11.53 -3.71 20.80
C LEU A 5 12.41 -3.14 19.68
N LEU A 6 12.40 -3.76 18.51
CA LEU A 6 13.14 -3.28 17.34
C LEU A 6 12.61 -1.91 16.87
N VAL A 7 11.29 -1.75 16.85
CA VAL A 7 10.64 -0.49 16.48
C VAL A 7 10.91 0.61 17.53
N GLU A 8 10.92 0.28 18.82
CA GLU A 8 11.30 1.25 19.86
C GLU A 8 12.76 1.75 19.71
N ARG A 9 13.69 0.85 19.42
CA ARG A 9 15.09 1.22 19.11
C ARG A 9 15.17 2.10 17.87
N PHE A 10 14.46 1.75 16.81
CA PHE A 10 14.35 2.56 15.60
C PHE A 10 13.83 3.97 15.88
N GLN A 11 12.81 4.12 16.73
CA GLN A 11 12.29 5.43 17.13
C GLN A 11 13.32 6.28 17.89
N LYS A 12 14.25 5.62 18.58
CA LYS A 12 15.39 6.26 19.24
C LYS A 12 16.59 6.51 18.29
N LYS A 13 16.39 6.38 16.98
CA LYS A 13 17.41 6.60 15.95
C LYS A 13 18.56 5.59 15.99
N ASP A 14 18.30 4.36 16.43
CA ASP A 14 19.28 3.28 16.35
C ASP A 14 19.41 2.80 14.88
N ALA A 15 20.58 3.02 14.29
CA ALA A 15 20.86 2.69 12.90
C ALA A 15 20.79 1.16 12.64
N SER A 16 21.24 0.34 13.60
CA SER A 16 21.21 -1.12 13.44
C SER A 16 19.78 -1.67 13.46
N ALA A 17 18.90 -1.06 14.27
CA ALA A 17 17.48 -1.37 14.25
C ALA A 17 16.83 -0.98 12.92
N PHE A 18 17.20 0.18 12.36
CA PHE A 18 16.73 0.60 11.05
C PHE A 18 17.21 -0.33 9.94
N GLU A 19 18.47 -0.73 9.92
CA GLU A 19 19.02 -1.67 8.96
C GLU A 19 18.26 -3.01 8.97
N THR A 20 17.97 -3.53 10.17
CA THR A 20 17.17 -4.74 10.32
C THR A 20 15.76 -4.57 9.75
N LEU A 21 15.07 -3.47 10.08
CA LEU A 21 13.74 -3.17 9.55
C LEU A 21 13.76 -2.96 8.03
N TYR A 22 14.81 -2.32 7.51
CA TYR A 22 15.03 -2.18 6.08
C TYR A 22 15.14 -3.54 5.40
N GLY A 23 15.97 -4.44 5.91
CA GLY A 23 16.11 -5.81 5.41
C GLY A 23 14.78 -6.59 5.40
N MET A 24 13.98 -6.43 6.47
CA MET A 24 12.68 -7.10 6.60
C MET A 24 11.63 -6.61 5.60
N TYR A 25 11.62 -5.32 5.27
CA TYR A 25 10.46 -4.70 4.59
C TYR A 25 10.78 -4.10 3.22
N SER A 26 12.04 -3.83 2.87
CA SER A 26 12.41 -3.11 1.64
C SER A 26 11.87 -3.79 0.39
N LYS A 27 12.02 -5.09 0.26
CA LYS A 27 11.54 -5.86 -0.90
C LYS A 27 10.02 -5.69 -1.11
N ASN A 28 9.25 -5.80 -0.01
CA ASN A 28 7.80 -5.65 -0.06
C ASN A 28 7.38 -4.20 -0.38
N ILE A 29 8.02 -3.23 0.25
CA ILE A 29 7.73 -1.80 0.04
C ILE A 29 8.06 -1.37 -1.38
N CYS A 30 9.25 -1.71 -1.90
CA CYS A 30 9.64 -1.42 -3.28
C CYS A 30 8.69 -2.10 -4.27
N GLY A 31 8.23 -3.32 -3.95
CA GLY A 31 7.26 -4.03 -4.77
C GLY A 31 5.91 -3.34 -4.85
N VAL A 32 5.41 -2.81 -3.75
CA VAL A 32 4.17 -2.03 -3.74
C VAL A 32 4.33 -0.74 -4.55
N ILE A 33 5.45 -0.03 -4.38
CA ILE A 33 5.74 1.17 -5.18
C ILE A 33 5.75 0.83 -6.67
N ASN A 34 6.45 -0.25 -7.07
CA ASN A 34 6.54 -0.66 -8.47
C ASN A 34 5.17 -1.07 -9.06
N THR A 35 4.29 -1.63 -8.24
CA THR A 35 2.91 -1.94 -8.65
C THR A 35 2.14 -0.68 -9.05
N ILE A 36 2.38 0.44 -8.37
CA ILE A 36 1.70 1.72 -8.60
C ILE A 36 2.37 2.50 -9.73
N VAL A 37 3.71 2.64 -9.68
CA VAL A 37 4.50 3.47 -10.60
C VAL A 37 4.73 2.78 -11.94
N LYS A 38 4.84 1.45 -11.97
CA LYS A 38 5.09 0.62 -13.16
C LYS A 38 6.37 0.99 -13.95
N ASN A 39 7.36 1.48 -13.24
CA ASN A 39 8.69 1.75 -13.76
C ASN A 39 9.69 1.34 -12.69
N GLU A 40 10.50 0.33 -12.99
CA GLU A 40 11.38 -0.30 -12.00
C GLU A 40 12.45 0.66 -11.47
N SER A 41 13.16 1.35 -12.37
CA SER A 41 14.20 2.31 -12.00
C SER A 41 13.63 3.42 -11.12
N ARG A 42 12.50 4.02 -11.52
CA ARG A 42 11.86 5.08 -10.76
C ARG A 42 11.31 4.59 -9.43
N SER A 43 10.82 3.37 -9.40
CA SER A 43 10.32 2.74 -8.16
C SER A 43 11.43 2.51 -7.15
N GLN A 44 12.64 2.16 -7.59
CA GLN A 44 13.81 2.01 -6.72
C GLN A 44 14.23 3.36 -6.10
N GLU A 45 14.25 4.44 -6.89
CA GLU A 45 14.53 5.79 -6.38
C GLU A 45 13.50 6.21 -5.32
N ILE A 46 12.21 6.06 -5.63
CA ILE A 46 11.12 6.37 -4.68
C ILE A 46 11.24 5.51 -3.43
N CYS A 47 11.63 4.25 -3.57
CA CYS A 47 11.80 3.35 -2.43
C CYS A 47 12.89 3.86 -1.49
N GLN A 48 14.04 4.33 -2.02
CA GLN A 48 15.09 4.93 -1.22
C GLN A 48 14.60 6.19 -0.49
N ASP A 49 13.93 7.09 -1.20
CA ASP A 49 13.34 8.31 -0.62
C ASP A 49 12.33 7.99 0.48
N VAL A 50 11.54 6.94 0.30
CA VAL A 50 10.56 6.47 1.28
C VAL A 50 11.26 5.99 2.56
N PHE A 51 12.34 5.23 2.45
CA PHE A 51 13.08 4.78 3.64
C PHE A 51 13.80 5.94 4.35
N VAL A 52 14.28 6.95 3.64
CA VAL A 52 14.77 8.20 4.24
C VAL A 52 13.63 8.93 4.98
N LYS A 53 12.45 9.03 4.39
CA LYS A 53 11.26 9.60 5.06
C LYS A 53 10.86 8.81 6.29
N ILE A 54 10.86 7.48 6.23
CA ILE A 54 10.58 6.58 7.36
C ILE A 54 11.56 6.86 8.50
N TRP A 55 12.85 6.93 8.19
CA TRP A 55 13.89 7.25 9.18
C TRP A 55 13.68 8.60 9.83
N ASN A 56 13.46 9.64 9.03
CA ASN A 56 13.27 11.00 9.53
C ASN A 56 12.00 11.14 10.39
N ASN A 57 10.94 10.42 10.05
CA ASN A 57 9.64 10.46 10.74
C ASN A 57 9.44 9.34 11.77
N SER A 58 10.50 8.66 12.21
CA SER A 58 10.41 7.52 13.12
C SER A 58 9.60 7.81 14.39
N SER A 59 9.73 9.02 14.95
CA SER A 59 9.00 9.46 16.14
C SER A 59 7.48 9.63 15.92
N SER A 60 7.03 9.74 14.67
CA SER A 60 5.60 9.90 14.34
C SER A 60 4.82 8.58 14.35
N TYR A 61 5.51 7.44 14.35
CA TYR A 61 4.85 6.16 14.48
C TYR A 61 4.24 6.00 15.88
N ASN A 62 3.01 5.49 15.91
CA ASN A 62 2.30 5.20 17.15
C ASN A 62 1.57 3.86 17.05
N VAL A 63 1.95 2.91 17.90
CA VAL A 63 1.41 1.54 17.92
C VAL A 63 -0.11 1.51 18.14
N SER A 64 -0.67 2.50 18.87
CA SER A 64 -2.12 2.58 19.10
C SER A 64 -2.91 2.92 17.83
N LYS A 65 -2.27 3.48 16.81
CA LYS A 65 -2.89 3.83 15.52
C LYS A 65 -2.81 2.72 14.47
N GLY A 66 -2.00 1.69 14.70
CA GLY A 66 -1.87 0.57 13.79
C GLY A 66 -0.48 -0.07 13.79
N ARG A 67 -0.36 -1.17 13.07
CA ARG A 67 0.89 -1.94 12.97
C ARG A 67 1.96 -1.14 12.21
N PHE A 68 3.22 -1.35 12.59
CA PHE A 68 4.38 -0.71 11.96
C PHE A 68 4.39 -0.86 10.44
N PHE A 69 4.18 -2.09 9.94
CA PHE A 69 4.10 -2.33 8.48
C PHE A 69 3.04 -1.48 7.79
N THR A 70 1.86 -1.34 8.38
CA THR A 70 0.78 -0.50 7.81
C THR A 70 1.19 0.97 7.74
N TRP A 71 1.93 1.46 8.74
CA TRP A 71 2.41 2.83 8.77
C TRP A 71 3.43 3.09 7.65
N ILE A 72 4.46 2.22 7.50
CA ILE A 72 5.45 2.36 6.41
C ILE A 72 4.82 2.19 5.02
N LEU A 73 3.88 1.26 4.90
CA LEU A 73 3.12 1.03 3.66
C LEU A 73 2.34 2.27 3.21
N ASN A 74 1.72 3.00 4.15
CA ASN A 74 1.02 4.24 3.84
C ASN A 74 1.99 5.32 3.32
N ILE A 75 3.17 5.44 3.90
CA ILE A 75 4.20 6.38 3.42
C ILE A 75 4.62 6.03 1.99
N ALA A 76 4.90 4.77 1.74
CA ALA A 76 5.29 4.27 0.43
C ALA A 76 4.20 4.48 -0.64
N ARG A 77 2.96 4.10 -0.30
CA ARG A 77 1.82 4.26 -1.19
C ARG A 77 1.59 5.73 -1.55
N ASN A 78 1.63 6.61 -0.56
CA ASN A 78 1.44 8.04 -0.80
C ASN A 78 2.54 8.61 -1.70
N ALA A 79 3.80 8.25 -1.48
CA ALA A 79 4.91 8.66 -2.34
C ALA A 79 4.74 8.17 -3.79
N ALA A 80 4.32 6.92 -3.98
CA ALA A 80 4.04 6.37 -5.30
C ALA A 80 2.86 7.06 -6.00
N ILE A 81 1.80 7.40 -5.25
CA ILE A 81 0.66 8.15 -5.78
C ILE A 81 1.06 9.57 -6.16
N ASP A 82 1.84 10.25 -5.34
CA ASP A 82 2.34 11.60 -5.62
C ASP A 82 3.17 11.61 -6.91
N GLU A 83 3.97 10.58 -7.15
CA GLU A 83 4.73 10.41 -8.39
C GLU A 83 3.83 10.30 -9.61
N ILE A 84 2.82 9.40 -9.60
CA ILE A 84 1.92 9.24 -10.76
C ILE A 84 1.00 10.45 -10.99
N ARG A 85 0.85 11.31 -9.99
CA ARG A 85 0.09 12.56 -10.05
C ARG A 85 0.94 13.75 -10.48
N SER A 86 2.26 13.63 -10.42
CA SER A 86 3.16 14.69 -10.88
C SER A 86 2.92 15.01 -12.35
N LYS A 87 3.13 16.28 -12.75
CA LYS A 87 2.85 16.74 -14.12
C LYS A 87 3.58 15.96 -15.20
N SER A 88 4.72 15.37 -14.88
CA SER A 88 5.54 14.57 -15.80
C SER A 88 4.94 13.20 -16.12
N TYR A 89 4.06 12.67 -15.26
CA TYR A 89 3.47 11.34 -15.39
C TYR A 89 2.05 11.32 -15.99
N LYS A 90 1.42 12.49 -16.16
CA LYS A 90 0.03 12.59 -16.68
C LYS A 90 -0.15 12.05 -18.10
N ASN A 91 0.93 11.91 -18.87
CA ASN A 91 0.88 11.46 -20.27
C ASN A 91 0.95 9.94 -20.45
N GLU A 92 1.26 9.18 -19.41
CA GLU A 92 1.28 7.71 -19.47
C GLU A 92 0.13 7.09 -18.68
N LYS A 93 -1.11 7.23 -19.17
CA LYS A 93 -2.27 6.50 -18.63
C LYS A 93 -2.12 5.00 -18.88
N LYS A 94 -1.39 4.29 -18.03
CA LYS A 94 -1.39 2.82 -18.03
C LYS A 94 -2.42 2.31 -17.01
N ASN A 95 -3.28 1.41 -17.51
CA ASN A 95 -4.35 0.78 -16.72
C ASN A 95 -3.77 -0.10 -15.60
N LEU A 96 -3.94 0.36 -14.37
CA LEU A 96 -3.66 -0.41 -13.15
C LEU A 96 -4.92 -1.18 -12.77
N SER A 97 -4.82 -2.48 -12.53
CA SER A 97 -5.92 -3.29 -12.03
C SER A 97 -5.56 -3.97 -10.72
N ALA A 98 -6.57 -4.24 -9.90
CA ALA A 98 -6.41 -5.00 -8.66
C ALA A 98 -5.85 -6.41 -8.92
N ASP A 99 -6.20 -7.01 -10.09
CA ASP A 99 -5.68 -8.31 -10.51
C ASP A 99 -4.17 -8.28 -10.77
N TYR A 100 -3.66 -7.16 -11.32
CA TYR A 100 -2.21 -6.99 -11.50
C TYR A 100 -1.46 -6.92 -10.16
N PHE A 101 -2.03 -6.26 -9.15
CA PHE A 101 -1.44 -6.22 -7.81
C PHE A 101 -1.34 -7.63 -7.21
N VAL A 102 -2.39 -8.43 -7.34
CA VAL A 102 -2.39 -9.82 -6.87
C VAL A 102 -1.34 -10.65 -7.60
N SER A 103 -1.22 -10.52 -8.92
CA SER A 103 -0.24 -11.26 -9.72
C SER A 103 1.21 -10.93 -9.34
N VAL A 104 1.50 -9.66 -8.98
CA VAL A 104 2.84 -9.25 -8.50
C VAL A 104 3.14 -9.84 -7.12
N LEU A 105 2.14 -9.95 -6.25
CA LEU A 105 2.31 -10.63 -4.96
C LEU A 105 2.53 -12.15 -5.15
N GLU A 106 1.79 -12.78 -6.06
CA GLU A 106 1.93 -14.21 -6.40
C GLU A 106 3.31 -14.55 -6.98
N SER A 107 3.87 -13.70 -7.85
CA SER A 107 5.20 -13.93 -8.47
C SER A 107 6.38 -13.84 -7.50
N ARG A 108 6.14 -13.48 -6.24
CA ARG A 108 7.17 -13.27 -5.21
C ARG A 108 7.13 -14.31 -4.07
N GLU A 109 6.27 -15.31 -4.15
CA GLU A 109 6.16 -16.35 -3.11
C GLU A 109 7.43 -17.19 -2.92
N ASP A 110 8.35 -17.23 -3.91
CA ASP A 110 9.51 -18.10 -3.89
C ASP A 110 10.70 -17.62 -3.03
N GLU A 111 10.68 -16.38 -2.50
CA GLU A 111 11.88 -15.83 -1.87
C GLU A 111 11.73 -15.14 -0.49
N SER A 112 10.58 -15.07 0.13
CA SER A 112 10.48 -14.41 1.45
C SER A 112 9.58 -15.13 2.45
N ASN A 113 10.12 -15.38 3.65
CA ASN A 113 9.46 -15.95 4.83
C ASN A 113 8.33 -15.11 5.45
N ALA A 114 7.80 -14.13 4.75
CA ALA A 114 6.59 -13.40 5.14
C ALA A 114 5.46 -13.87 4.23
N THR A 115 4.81 -14.94 4.59
CA THR A 115 3.63 -15.48 3.92
C THR A 115 2.48 -14.47 3.96
N ILE A 116 2.45 -13.58 2.97
CA ILE A 116 1.20 -12.94 2.59
C ILE A 116 0.41 -14.04 1.88
N ASP A 117 -0.70 -14.49 2.47
CA ASP A 117 -1.61 -15.44 1.80
C ASP A 117 -2.24 -14.77 0.56
N THR A 118 -1.48 -14.81 -0.54
CA THR A 118 -1.86 -14.20 -1.82
C THR A 118 -3.08 -14.90 -2.42
N LYS A 119 -3.23 -16.22 -2.22
CA LYS A 119 -4.41 -16.97 -2.64
C LYS A 119 -5.65 -16.53 -1.87
N GLY A 120 -5.52 -16.35 -0.56
CA GLY A 120 -6.57 -15.79 0.29
C GLY A 120 -6.94 -14.36 -0.13
N LEU A 121 -5.96 -13.52 -0.44
CA LEU A 121 -6.18 -12.14 -0.91
C LEU A 121 -6.93 -12.11 -2.26
N LYS A 122 -6.56 -12.97 -3.20
CA LYS A 122 -7.25 -13.09 -4.50
C LYS A 122 -8.71 -13.50 -4.35
N MET A 123 -8.96 -14.53 -3.54
CA MET A 123 -10.34 -14.96 -3.23
C MET A 123 -11.15 -13.86 -2.55
N LEU A 124 -10.53 -13.08 -1.66
CA LEU A 124 -11.16 -11.94 -1.00
C LEU A 124 -11.55 -10.84 -1.99
N ILE A 125 -10.66 -10.48 -2.91
CA ILE A 125 -10.94 -9.48 -3.95
C ILE A 125 -12.03 -9.97 -4.88
N GLN A 126 -12.01 -11.25 -5.28
CA GLN A 126 -13.05 -11.87 -6.13
C GLN A 126 -14.41 -11.96 -5.44
N SER A 127 -14.44 -12.08 -4.10
CA SER A 127 -15.69 -12.08 -3.33
C SER A 127 -16.37 -10.71 -3.24
N LEU A 128 -15.64 -9.64 -3.56
CA LEU A 128 -16.18 -8.28 -3.53
C LEU A 128 -17.08 -8.01 -4.74
N LYS A 129 -18.12 -7.24 -4.51
CA LYS A 129 -18.96 -6.74 -5.61
C LYS A 129 -18.11 -5.85 -6.54
N LYS A 130 -18.33 -5.92 -7.85
CA LYS A 130 -17.63 -5.11 -8.87
C LYS A 130 -17.51 -3.62 -8.50
N LYS A 131 -18.57 -3.02 -7.94
CA LYS A 131 -18.57 -1.62 -7.47
C LYS A 131 -17.58 -1.36 -6.32
N CYS A 132 -17.30 -2.36 -5.48
CA CYS A 132 -16.29 -2.24 -4.43
C CYS A 132 -14.87 -2.30 -5.02
N VAL A 133 -14.61 -3.27 -5.89
CA VAL A 133 -13.33 -3.41 -6.57
C VAL A 133 -12.97 -2.10 -7.29
N GLN A 134 -13.91 -1.55 -8.06
CA GLN A 134 -13.72 -0.31 -8.81
C GLN A 134 -13.36 0.90 -7.91
N ILE A 135 -14.06 1.09 -6.78
CA ILE A 135 -13.76 2.18 -5.84
C ILE A 135 -12.39 1.99 -5.18
N ILE A 136 -12.07 0.75 -4.77
CA ILE A 136 -10.77 0.44 -4.18
C ILE A 136 -9.65 0.67 -5.20
N GLU A 137 -9.84 0.22 -6.44
CA GLU A 137 -8.88 0.43 -7.52
C GLU A 137 -8.60 1.91 -7.76
N LEU A 138 -9.64 2.73 -7.92
CA LEU A 138 -9.48 4.16 -8.16
C LEU A 138 -8.79 4.86 -7.00
N LEU A 139 -9.23 4.62 -5.75
CA LEU A 139 -8.70 5.30 -4.57
C LEU A 139 -7.29 4.83 -4.19
N TYR A 140 -7.02 3.52 -4.27
CA TYR A 140 -5.82 2.94 -3.66
C TYR A 140 -4.72 2.58 -4.66
N PHE A 141 -5.06 2.35 -5.92
CA PHE A 141 -4.09 1.97 -6.95
C PHE A 141 -3.89 3.05 -8.02
N ARG A 142 -4.94 3.77 -8.41
CA ARG A 142 -4.85 4.85 -9.38
C ARG A 142 -4.63 6.22 -8.77
N GLY A 143 -4.62 6.32 -7.45
CA GLY A 143 -4.35 7.57 -6.73
C GLY A 143 -5.41 8.65 -6.88
N TYR A 144 -6.64 8.29 -7.26
CA TYR A 144 -7.74 9.25 -7.34
C TYR A 144 -8.13 9.75 -5.96
N THR A 145 -8.43 11.05 -5.83
CA THR A 145 -9.12 11.60 -4.65
C THR A 145 -10.58 11.15 -4.64
N GLN A 146 -11.23 11.25 -3.49
CA GLN A 146 -12.66 10.94 -3.39
C GLN A 146 -13.53 11.83 -4.30
N LYS A 147 -13.08 13.05 -4.59
CA LYS A 147 -13.76 13.95 -5.55
C LYS A 147 -13.61 13.43 -6.98
N GLU A 148 -12.40 13.11 -7.40
CA GLU A 148 -12.12 12.54 -8.73
C GLU A 148 -12.85 11.20 -8.94
N VAL A 149 -12.93 10.34 -7.90
CA VAL A 149 -13.74 9.10 -7.98
C VAL A 149 -15.24 9.41 -8.12
N ALA A 150 -15.73 10.44 -7.44
CA ALA A 150 -17.13 10.87 -7.55
C ALA A 150 -17.47 11.34 -8.97
N GLU A 151 -16.58 12.10 -9.60
CA GLU A 151 -16.68 12.55 -10.98
C GLU A 151 -16.58 11.39 -11.97
N GLU A 152 -15.57 10.51 -11.83
CA GLU A 152 -15.34 9.35 -12.71
C GLU A 152 -16.51 8.36 -12.70
N LEU A 153 -17.13 8.14 -11.52
CA LEU A 153 -18.24 7.20 -11.36
C LEU A 153 -19.62 7.86 -11.45
N ALA A 154 -19.69 9.18 -11.66
CA ALA A 154 -20.91 9.97 -11.66
C ALA A 154 -21.79 9.73 -10.42
N ILE A 155 -21.19 9.72 -9.21
CA ILE A 155 -21.86 9.53 -7.92
C ILE A 155 -21.44 10.61 -6.92
N PRO A 156 -22.30 10.97 -5.94
CA PRO A 156 -21.94 11.93 -4.91
C PRO A 156 -20.70 11.50 -4.09
N VAL A 157 -19.87 12.47 -3.69
CA VAL A 157 -18.67 12.22 -2.84
C VAL A 157 -19.04 11.51 -1.53
N GLY A 158 -20.19 11.83 -0.94
CA GLY A 158 -20.73 11.13 0.23
C GLY A 158 -20.95 9.63 -0.03
N THR A 159 -21.42 9.29 -1.23
CA THR A 159 -21.59 7.89 -1.66
C THR A 159 -20.25 7.17 -1.83
N VAL A 160 -19.23 7.85 -2.36
CA VAL A 160 -17.85 7.30 -2.43
C VAL A 160 -17.34 6.97 -1.05
N LYS A 161 -17.45 7.90 -0.08
CA LYS A 161 -17.03 7.70 1.32
C LYS A 161 -17.72 6.50 1.97
N THR A 162 -19.03 6.43 1.86
CA THR A 162 -19.84 5.37 2.47
C THR A 162 -19.53 4.02 1.85
N ARG A 163 -19.44 3.95 0.52
CA ARG A 163 -19.09 2.71 -0.20
C ARG A 163 -17.67 2.26 0.14
N ASN A 164 -16.69 3.16 0.16
CA ASN A 164 -15.31 2.83 0.53
C ASN A 164 -15.24 2.21 1.93
N ARG A 165 -15.91 2.85 2.91
CA ARG A 165 -15.98 2.32 4.28
C ARG A 165 -16.60 0.92 4.33
N SER A 166 -17.74 0.72 3.66
CA SER A 166 -18.44 -0.57 3.61
C SER A 166 -17.60 -1.66 2.92
N CYS A 167 -16.90 -1.31 1.83
CA CYS A 167 -16.05 -2.25 1.11
C CYS A 167 -14.84 -2.69 1.93
N LEU A 168 -14.20 -1.75 2.65
CA LEU A 168 -13.09 -2.06 3.56
C LEU A 168 -13.55 -2.87 4.77
N SER A 169 -14.75 -2.60 5.32
CA SER A 169 -15.32 -3.41 6.41
C SER A 169 -15.47 -4.87 5.98
N LYS A 170 -16.06 -5.10 4.81
CA LYS A 170 -16.24 -6.45 4.25
C LYS A 170 -14.90 -7.18 4.03
N LEU A 171 -13.88 -6.46 3.53
CA LEU A 171 -12.55 -7.06 3.41
C LEU A 171 -12.01 -7.50 4.77
N ARG A 172 -12.15 -6.66 5.80
CA ARG A 172 -11.70 -6.99 7.17
C ARG A 172 -12.45 -8.18 7.76
N GLU A 173 -13.76 -8.20 7.63
CA GLU A 173 -14.62 -9.29 8.10
C GLU A 173 -14.20 -10.62 7.46
N ASN A 174 -14.00 -10.64 6.14
CA ASN A 174 -13.57 -11.83 5.42
C ASN A 174 -12.13 -12.27 5.75
N MET A 175 -11.26 -11.36 6.23
CA MET A 175 -9.91 -11.69 6.70
C MET A 175 -9.87 -12.29 8.11
N ILE A 176 -10.88 -12.02 8.94
CA ILE A 176 -10.93 -12.48 10.35
C ILE A 176 -11.55 -13.88 10.46
N VAL A 177 -12.29 -14.33 9.46
CA VAL A 177 -13.03 -15.61 9.47
C VAL A 177 -12.15 -16.83 9.08
N LYS A 178 -10.82 -16.68 9.04
CA LYS A 178 -9.89 -17.82 8.82
C LYS A 178 -9.05 -18.09 10.05
#